data_e8cb13a8c7ed44e8b55bd6dfbd473559
#
_entry.id   e8cb13a8c7ed44e8b55bd6dfbd473559
#
_cell.length_a   1.000
_cell.length_b   1.000
_cell.length_c   1.000
_cell.angle_alpha   90.00
_cell.angle_beta   90.00
_cell.angle_gamma   90.00
#
_symmetry.space_group_name_H-M   'P 1'
#
loop_
_entity.id
_entity.type
_entity.pdbx_description
1 polymer ?
#
loop_
_entity_poly.entity_id
_entity_poly.type
_entity_poly.pdbx_seq_one_letter_code
_entity_poly.pdbx_strand_id
1 'polypeptide(L)'
;MKKSILSLLVVVFVLVGTSCVHHYPYEPDYWFQALGNEGEYVLTADVERLKNGEGGEVVDSSLFSNPVAEKASRISLSLVADEGSEDIYPLPLSSFVVGGAIEGSYSPFVINNTLKFSGCIKVKENGLTRYKSGAMSVYAPMKNLILFSEGDYDYLYERTIEEREKLIDDETASAMASSLFSVYVFSPETLVDIGFEIPQTVLSEMTRTCILFDEKGGVMVMSGRIQTTGDGTARALSTLFKNQIVQEKRRNGEKLDTKALAGMFTTNESIVFIDSYPLSSTMKEKAKSLMSEGIGGLF
;
A
#
# COMPACT_ATOMS: atom_id res chain seq x y z
N MET A 1 5.43 -20.10 -10.73
CA MET A 1 4.18 -19.56 -10.19
C MET A 1 3.88 -18.13 -10.62
N LYS A 2 4.85 -17.19 -10.64
CA LYS A 2 4.62 -15.78 -11.11
C LYS A 2 3.99 -15.65 -12.53
N LYS A 3 4.19 -16.61 -13.44
CA LYS A 3 3.59 -16.57 -14.80
C LYS A 3 2.07 -16.77 -14.83
N SER A 4 1.46 -17.38 -13.81
CA SER A 4 0.02 -17.66 -13.79
C SER A 4 -0.80 -16.45 -13.39
N ILE A 5 -0.30 -15.62 -12.46
CA ILE A 5 -0.99 -14.39 -12.02
C ILE A 5 -1.00 -13.38 -13.17
N LEU A 6 0.14 -13.20 -13.83
CA LEU A 6 0.27 -12.31 -14.99
C LEU A 6 -0.65 -12.75 -16.14
N SER A 7 -0.80 -14.07 -16.37
CA SER A 7 -1.66 -14.63 -17.42
C SER A 7 -3.14 -14.39 -17.16
N LEU A 8 -3.59 -14.45 -15.90
CA LEU A 8 -4.99 -14.23 -15.53
C LEU A 8 -5.40 -12.77 -15.77
N LEU A 9 -4.60 -11.86 -15.29
CA LEU A 9 -4.86 -10.43 -15.45
C LEU A 9 -4.85 -10.04 -16.93
N VAL A 10 -3.89 -10.48 -17.73
CA VAL A 10 -3.81 -10.19 -19.17
C VAL A 10 -5.05 -10.68 -19.95
N VAL A 11 -5.65 -11.80 -19.60
CA VAL A 11 -6.85 -12.33 -20.31
C VAL A 11 -8.13 -11.57 -19.91
N VAL A 12 -8.26 -11.14 -18.67
CA VAL A 12 -9.32 -10.21 -18.23
C VAL A 12 -9.31 -8.92 -19.07
N PHE A 13 -8.15 -8.58 -19.64
CA PHE A 13 -7.88 -7.33 -20.32
C PHE A 13 -8.43 -7.19 -21.74
N VAL A 14 -8.45 -8.24 -22.52
CA VAL A 14 -8.79 -8.15 -23.95
C VAL A 14 -10.27 -7.89 -24.19
N LEU A 15 -11.15 -8.20 -23.24
CA LEU A 15 -12.61 -8.16 -23.43
C LEU A 15 -13.30 -6.92 -22.86
N VAL A 16 -12.64 -6.12 -22.03
CA VAL A 16 -13.26 -4.91 -21.42
C VAL A 16 -13.28 -3.71 -22.36
N GLY A 17 -12.50 -3.73 -23.44
CA GLY A 17 -12.32 -2.59 -24.35
C GLY A 17 -13.51 -2.18 -25.19
N THR A 18 -14.63 -2.92 -25.20
CA THR A 18 -15.75 -2.67 -26.12
C THR A 18 -17.11 -2.39 -25.48
N SER A 19 -17.21 -2.31 -24.14
CA SER A 19 -18.51 -2.00 -23.52
C SER A 19 -18.70 -0.50 -23.37
N CYS A 20 -19.85 0.01 -23.78
CA CYS A 20 -20.32 1.36 -23.48
C CYS A 20 -20.21 1.61 -21.98
N VAL A 21 -19.22 2.40 -21.59
CA VAL A 21 -18.89 2.67 -20.21
C VAL A 21 -19.88 3.68 -19.66
N HIS A 22 -20.86 3.24 -18.89
CA HIS A 22 -21.50 4.14 -17.96
C HIS A 22 -20.44 4.50 -16.90
N HIS A 23 -19.99 5.73 -16.95
CA HIS A 23 -19.10 6.30 -15.94
C HIS A 23 -19.92 6.41 -14.65
N TYR A 24 -19.68 5.53 -13.70
CA TYR A 24 -20.21 5.68 -12.35
C TYR A 24 -19.26 6.61 -11.59
N PRO A 25 -19.74 7.71 -11.00
CA PRO A 25 -18.89 8.52 -10.14
C PRO A 25 -18.34 7.63 -9.02
N TYR A 26 -17.02 7.68 -8.85
CA TYR A 26 -16.33 7.00 -7.77
C TYR A 26 -16.31 7.94 -6.55
N GLU A 27 -16.84 7.47 -5.44
CA GLU A 27 -16.67 8.09 -4.13
C GLU A 27 -15.73 7.21 -3.32
N PRO A 28 -14.62 7.76 -2.78
CA PRO A 28 -13.68 6.98 -1.97
C PRO A 28 -14.36 6.44 -0.71
N ASP A 29 -14.30 5.13 -0.52
CA ASP A 29 -14.94 4.45 0.62
C ASP A 29 -13.91 3.89 1.61
N TYR A 30 -12.63 4.14 1.35
CA TYR A 30 -11.50 3.74 2.19
C TYR A 30 -11.51 2.25 2.58
N TRP A 31 -11.79 1.38 1.61
CA TRP A 31 -11.83 -0.08 1.80
C TRP A 31 -10.57 -0.65 2.43
N PHE A 32 -9.43 0.02 2.26
CA PHE A 32 -8.17 -0.38 2.87
C PHE A 32 -8.17 -0.35 4.41
N GLN A 33 -9.10 0.38 5.07
CA GLN A 33 -9.22 0.35 6.52
C GLN A 33 -9.58 -1.04 7.06
N ALA A 34 -10.26 -1.84 6.25
CA ALA A 34 -10.71 -3.19 6.60
C ALA A 34 -9.83 -4.29 6.00
N LEU A 35 -8.79 -3.96 5.25
CA LEU A 35 -7.89 -4.96 4.66
C LEU A 35 -6.86 -5.50 5.66
N GLY A 36 -6.39 -4.66 6.57
CA GLY A 36 -5.29 -5.01 7.47
C GLY A 36 -5.68 -5.92 8.63
N ASN A 37 -4.71 -6.59 9.23
CA ASN A 37 -4.84 -7.31 10.48
C ASN A 37 -3.59 -7.05 11.35
N GLU A 38 -3.60 -7.44 12.62
CA GLU A 38 -2.40 -7.36 13.45
C GLU A 38 -1.26 -8.18 12.80
N GLY A 39 -0.10 -7.55 12.63
CA GLY A 39 1.06 -8.16 11.95
C GLY A 39 1.10 -7.97 10.44
N GLU A 40 0.15 -7.28 9.84
CA GLU A 40 0.06 -7.06 8.41
C GLU A 40 0.54 -5.66 7.99
N TYR A 41 0.83 -5.55 6.70
CA TYR A 41 1.10 -4.28 6.03
C TYR A 41 -0.09 -3.92 5.17
N VAL A 42 -0.54 -2.68 5.24
CA VAL A 42 -1.54 -2.14 4.32
C VAL A 42 -0.88 -1.10 3.44
N LEU A 43 -0.87 -1.36 2.15
CA LEU A 43 -0.40 -0.44 1.11
C LEU A 43 -1.61 0.15 0.42
N THR A 44 -1.62 1.43 0.12
CA THR A 44 -2.62 2.02 -0.77
C THR A 44 -1.97 3.05 -1.69
N ALA A 45 -2.44 3.13 -2.92
CA ALA A 45 -1.94 4.05 -3.94
C ALA A 45 -3.08 4.72 -4.70
N ASP A 46 -2.93 6.02 -4.92
CA ASP A 46 -3.81 6.81 -5.79
C ASP A 46 -3.38 6.60 -7.25
N VAL A 47 -4.11 5.74 -7.94
CA VAL A 47 -3.79 5.37 -9.32
C VAL A 47 -4.05 6.50 -10.30
N GLU A 48 -5.01 7.37 -10.03
CA GLU A 48 -5.31 8.51 -10.91
C GLU A 48 -4.14 9.51 -10.92
N ARG A 49 -3.61 9.85 -9.76
CA ARG A 49 -2.43 10.73 -9.64
C ARG A 49 -1.20 10.09 -10.29
N LEU A 50 -0.96 8.80 -10.05
CA LEU A 50 0.16 8.06 -10.65
C LEU A 50 0.07 8.00 -12.18
N LYS A 51 -1.13 7.75 -12.74
CA LYS A 51 -1.36 7.81 -14.20
C LYS A 51 -1.11 9.20 -14.79
N ASN A 52 -1.37 10.25 -14.03
CA ASN A 52 -1.11 11.63 -14.43
C ASN A 52 0.38 12.03 -14.33
N GLY A 53 1.26 11.10 -13.96
CA GLY A 53 2.70 11.27 -13.92
C GLY A 53 3.25 11.79 -12.60
N GLU A 54 2.42 11.95 -11.57
CA GLU A 54 2.93 12.24 -10.23
C GLU A 54 3.74 11.03 -9.73
N GLY A 55 4.85 11.29 -9.04
CA GLY A 55 5.72 10.24 -8.54
C GLY A 55 6.52 9.49 -9.62
N GLY A 56 6.67 10.04 -10.82
CA GLY A 56 7.38 9.39 -11.94
C GLY A 56 8.83 8.98 -11.65
N GLU A 57 9.45 9.54 -10.60
CA GLU A 57 10.75 9.09 -10.12
C GLU A 57 10.70 7.72 -9.40
N VAL A 58 9.52 7.31 -8.92
CA VAL A 58 9.32 6.12 -8.08
C VAL A 58 8.44 5.07 -8.78
N VAL A 59 7.50 5.50 -9.63
CA VAL A 59 6.52 4.62 -10.27
C VAL A 59 6.57 4.80 -11.79
N ASP A 60 6.68 3.69 -12.51
CA ASP A 60 6.53 3.67 -13.97
C ASP A 60 5.04 3.68 -14.33
N SER A 61 4.57 4.75 -14.96
CA SER A 61 3.18 4.88 -15.40
C SER A 61 2.74 3.81 -16.39
N SER A 62 3.67 3.12 -17.06
CA SER A 62 3.36 1.99 -17.95
C SER A 62 2.72 0.81 -17.21
N LEU A 63 2.91 0.70 -15.89
CA LEU A 63 2.25 -0.30 -15.05
C LEU A 63 0.72 -0.19 -15.08
N PHE A 64 0.20 1.01 -15.36
CA PHE A 64 -1.24 1.29 -15.40
C PHE A 64 -1.84 1.29 -16.81
N SER A 65 -1.11 0.81 -17.81
CA SER A 65 -1.55 0.79 -19.22
C SER A 65 -2.60 -0.28 -19.54
N ASN A 66 -2.94 -1.12 -18.59
CA ASN A 66 -3.93 -2.17 -18.78
C ASN A 66 -5.37 -1.71 -18.47
N PRO A 67 -6.44 -2.28 -19.07
CA PRO A 67 -7.81 -1.80 -18.94
C PRO A 67 -8.40 -1.83 -17.52
N VAL A 68 -7.95 -2.71 -16.60
CA VAL A 68 -8.40 -2.66 -15.19
C VAL A 68 -7.71 -1.49 -14.49
N ALA A 69 -6.39 -1.38 -14.61
CA ALA A 69 -5.65 -0.28 -14.06
C ALA A 69 -6.07 1.08 -14.65
N GLU A 70 -6.43 1.13 -15.93
CA GLU A 70 -6.96 2.34 -16.57
C GLU A 70 -8.21 2.87 -15.88
N LYS A 71 -9.08 1.98 -15.37
CA LYS A 71 -10.31 2.34 -14.66
C LYS A 71 -10.14 2.40 -13.14
N ALA A 72 -8.99 2.01 -12.63
CA ALA A 72 -8.68 2.09 -11.22
C ALA A 72 -8.50 3.55 -10.79
N SER A 73 -9.08 3.88 -9.65
CA SER A 73 -8.82 5.13 -8.93
C SER A 73 -7.88 4.88 -7.76
N ARG A 74 -8.00 3.72 -7.12
CA ARG A 74 -7.18 3.32 -5.98
C ARG A 74 -6.90 1.83 -6.01
N ILE A 75 -5.69 1.45 -5.60
CA ILE A 75 -5.32 0.06 -5.35
C ILE A 75 -4.83 -0.02 -3.92
N SER A 76 -5.33 -1.02 -3.20
CA SER A 76 -4.95 -1.26 -1.83
C SER A 76 -4.64 -2.74 -1.62
N LEU A 77 -3.56 -3.01 -0.90
CA LEU A 77 -3.03 -4.34 -0.63
C LEU A 77 -2.93 -4.56 0.86
N SER A 78 -3.24 -5.76 1.29
CA SER A 78 -2.85 -6.32 2.57
C SER A 78 -1.81 -7.40 2.32
N LEU A 79 -0.72 -7.34 3.06
CA LEU A 79 0.40 -8.27 2.99
C LEU A 79 0.56 -8.95 4.34
N VAL A 80 0.42 -10.27 4.37
CA VAL A 80 0.60 -11.10 5.55
C VAL A 80 1.82 -11.98 5.33
N ALA A 81 2.76 -12.00 6.26
CA ALA A 81 3.89 -12.92 6.17
C ALA A 81 3.40 -14.38 6.19
N ASP A 82 3.89 -15.19 5.25
CA ASP A 82 3.60 -16.62 5.23
C ASP A 82 4.23 -17.28 6.48
N GLU A 83 3.47 -18.10 7.20
CA GLU A 83 3.90 -18.77 8.45
C GLU A 83 5.18 -19.61 8.31
N GLY A 84 5.61 -19.91 7.10
CA GLY A 84 6.84 -20.63 6.78
C GLY A 84 8.04 -19.76 6.43
N SER A 85 7.89 -18.42 6.40
CA SER A 85 9.02 -17.53 6.11
C SER A 85 9.95 -17.46 7.31
N GLU A 86 11.22 -17.91 7.11
CA GLU A 86 12.29 -17.73 8.10
C GLU A 86 12.52 -16.22 8.34
N ASP A 87 12.97 -15.85 9.54
CA ASP A 87 13.29 -14.47 9.98
C ASP A 87 14.44 -13.82 9.17
N ILE A 88 14.33 -13.80 7.85
CA ILE A 88 15.27 -13.13 6.95
C ILE A 88 14.67 -11.75 6.61
N TYR A 89 15.04 -10.73 7.33
CA TYR A 89 14.67 -9.35 7.03
C TYR A 89 15.66 -8.70 6.06
N PRO A 90 15.20 -7.92 5.05
CA PRO A 90 13.79 -7.69 4.67
C PRO A 90 13.18 -8.93 4.02
N LEU A 91 11.94 -9.25 4.38
CA LEU A 91 11.19 -10.33 3.75
C LEU A 91 10.93 -9.97 2.27
N PRO A 92 11.29 -10.85 1.31
CA PRO A 92 10.89 -10.61 -0.08
C PRO A 92 9.37 -10.68 -0.21
N LEU A 93 8.78 -9.86 -1.07
CA LEU A 93 7.32 -9.85 -1.28
C LEU A 93 6.74 -11.23 -1.66
N SER A 94 7.57 -12.13 -2.18
CA SER A 94 7.19 -13.53 -2.43
C SER A 94 6.93 -14.36 -1.17
N SER A 95 7.27 -13.85 -0.01
CA SER A 95 7.04 -14.47 1.32
C SER A 95 5.76 -13.94 1.97
N PHE A 96 4.97 -13.16 1.25
CA PHE A 96 3.69 -12.66 1.75
C PHE A 96 2.52 -13.27 0.99
N VAL A 97 1.46 -13.57 1.72
CA VAL A 97 0.13 -13.81 1.18
C VAL A 97 -0.51 -12.44 0.91
N VAL A 98 -0.99 -12.25 -0.30
CA VAL A 98 -1.52 -10.97 -0.75
C VAL A 98 -3.04 -11.01 -0.79
N GLY A 99 -3.69 -10.07 -0.11
CA GLY A 99 -5.09 -9.74 -0.29
C GLY A 99 -5.24 -8.28 -0.71
N GLY A 100 -6.39 -7.90 -1.28
CA GLY A 100 -6.54 -6.50 -1.65
C GLY A 100 -7.85 -6.11 -2.27
N ALA A 101 -7.94 -4.80 -2.52
CA ALA A 101 -9.08 -4.15 -3.14
C ALA A 101 -8.62 -3.23 -4.29
N ILE A 102 -9.31 -3.26 -5.41
CA ILE A 102 -9.17 -2.28 -6.48
C ILE A 102 -10.46 -1.49 -6.55
N GLU A 103 -10.36 -0.20 -6.32
CA GLU A 103 -11.47 0.74 -6.39
C GLU A 103 -11.40 1.52 -7.70
N GLY A 104 -12.55 1.77 -8.31
CA GLY A 104 -12.59 2.51 -9.57
C GLY A 104 -13.94 2.36 -10.29
N SER A 105 -14.01 2.77 -11.55
CA SER A 105 -15.25 2.74 -12.34
C SER A 105 -15.57 1.33 -12.86
N TYR A 106 -15.97 0.43 -11.98
CA TYR A 106 -16.24 -0.97 -12.29
C TYR A 106 -17.71 -1.35 -12.21
N SER A 107 -18.17 -2.13 -13.19
CA SER A 107 -19.45 -2.83 -13.15
C SER A 107 -19.23 -4.28 -12.71
N PRO A 108 -19.86 -4.76 -11.61
CA PRO A 108 -19.75 -6.15 -11.16
C PRO A 108 -20.14 -7.15 -12.25
N PHE A 109 -21.17 -6.80 -13.02
CA PHE A 109 -21.62 -7.65 -14.13
C PHE A 109 -20.53 -7.83 -15.19
N VAL A 110 -19.88 -6.73 -15.58
CA VAL A 110 -18.81 -6.78 -16.60
C VAL A 110 -17.61 -7.54 -16.07
N ILE A 111 -17.11 -7.20 -14.88
CA ILE A 111 -15.94 -7.85 -14.29
C ILE A 111 -16.17 -9.35 -14.08
N ASN A 112 -17.29 -9.74 -13.45
CA ASN A 112 -17.55 -11.14 -13.14
C ASN A 112 -17.81 -11.98 -14.40
N ASN A 113 -18.43 -11.42 -15.45
CA ASN A 113 -18.52 -12.11 -16.72
C ASN A 113 -17.17 -12.23 -17.42
N THR A 114 -16.35 -11.19 -17.39
CA THR A 114 -14.99 -11.24 -17.95
C THR A 114 -14.18 -12.36 -17.27
N LEU A 115 -14.17 -12.44 -15.94
CA LEU A 115 -13.51 -13.52 -15.20
C LEU A 115 -13.99 -14.90 -15.65
N LYS A 116 -15.30 -15.07 -15.84
CA LYS A 116 -15.89 -16.32 -16.35
C LYS A 116 -15.38 -16.67 -17.75
N PHE A 117 -15.33 -15.69 -18.67
CA PHE A 117 -14.88 -15.93 -20.05
C PHE A 117 -13.36 -16.07 -20.15
N SER A 118 -12.60 -15.60 -19.18
CA SER A 118 -11.14 -15.74 -19.11
C SER A 118 -10.67 -17.12 -18.63
N GLY A 119 -11.58 -18.06 -18.46
CA GLY A 119 -11.24 -19.42 -18.03
C GLY A 119 -11.06 -19.58 -16.52
N CYS A 120 -11.42 -18.55 -15.73
CA CYS A 120 -11.42 -18.67 -14.27
C CYS A 120 -12.51 -19.63 -13.81
N ILE A 121 -12.20 -20.45 -12.83
CA ILE A 121 -13.14 -21.43 -12.28
C ILE A 121 -14.07 -20.70 -11.31
N LYS A 122 -15.37 -20.68 -11.63
CA LYS A 122 -16.38 -20.16 -10.69
C LYS A 122 -16.55 -21.13 -9.53
N VAL A 123 -16.33 -20.65 -8.32
CA VAL A 123 -16.53 -21.38 -7.06
C VAL A 123 -17.65 -20.69 -6.29
N LYS A 124 -18.52 -21.49 -5.69
CA LYS A 124 -19.56 -21.00 -4.78
C LYS A 124 -19.49 -21.83 -3.50
N GLU A 125 -19.00 -21.24 -2.43
CA GLU A 125 -18.81 -21.83 -1.13
C GLU A 125 -19.37 -20.87 -0.06
N ASN A 126 -19.96 -21.37 1.01
CA ASN A 126 -20.50 -20.58 2.12
C ASN A 126 -21.45 -19.43 1.72
N GLY A 127 -22.14 -19.57 0.59
CA GLY A 127 -23.00 -18.52 0.05
C GLY A 127 -22.27 -17.49 -0.81
N LEU A 128 -20.95 -17.42 -0.75
CA LEU A 128 -20.13 -16.51 -1.51
C LEU A 128 -19.79 -17.06 -2.90
N THR A 129 -19.65 -16.15 -3.85
CA THR A 129 -19.18 -16.46 -5.20
C THR A 129 -17.83 -15.82 -5.43
N ARG A 130 -16.88 -16.58 -5.96
CA ARG A 130 -15.57 -16.10 -6.40
C ARG A 130 -15.11 -16.81 -7.67
N TYR A 131 -14.14 -16.22 -8.34
CA TYR A 131 -13.49 -16.81 -9.51
C TYR A 131 -12.04 -17.11 -9.15
N LYS A 132 -11.62 -18.37 -9.35
CA LYS A 132 -10.27 -18.84 -9.03
C LYS A 132 -9.42 -18.99 -10.28
N SER A 133 -8.15 -18.59 -10.18
CA SER A 133 -7.10 -18.92 -11.15
C SER A 133 -5.79 -19.16 -10.39
N GLY A 134 -5.36 -20.40 -10.35
CA GLY A 134 -4.25 -20.81 -9.49
C GLY A 134 -4.58 -20.56 -8.01
N ALA A 135 -3.69 -19.90 -7.29
CA ALA A 135 -3.89 -19.53 -5.89
C ALA A 135 -4.81 -18.30 -5.71
N MET A 136 -4.96 -17.48 -6.75
CA MET A 136 -5.71 -16.22 -6.67
C MET A 136 -7.22 -16.45 -6.75
N SER A 137 -7.95 -15.85 -5.83
CA SER A 137 -9.41 -15.68 -5.86
C SER A 137 -9.76 -14.23 -6.15
N VAL A 138 -10.70 -13.96 -7.06
CA VAL A 138 -11.10 -12.60 -7.47
C VAL A 138 -12.61 -12.54 -7.62
N TYR A 139 -13.22 -11.44 -7.18
CA TYR A 139 -14.63 -11.16 -7.40
C TYR A 139 -14.93 -9.66 -7.31
N ALA A 140 -15.92 -9.19 -8.07
CA ALA A 140 -16.48 -7.87 -7.91
C ALA A 140 -17.81 -7.96 -7.15
N PRO A 141 -17.82 -7.73 -5.81
CA PRO A 141 -19.01 -7.93 -4.99
C PRO A 141 -20.05 -6.83 -5.21
N MET A 142 -19.62 -5.62 -5.52
CA MET A 142 -20.45 -4.47 -5.72
C MET A 142 -19.85 -3.53 -6.76
N LYS A 143 -20.57 -2.44 -7.06
CA LYS A 143 -20.08 -1.38 -7.96
C LYS A 143 -18.78 -0.79 -7.41
N ASN A 144 -17.89 -0.47 -8.32
CA ASN A 144 -16.65 0.26 -8.05
C ASN A 144 -15.64 -0.48 -7.17
N LEU A 145 -15.83 -1.78 -6.92
CA LEU A 145 -14.95 -2.57 -6.07
C LEU A 145 -14.66 -3.95 -6.68
N ILE A 146 -13.38 -4.31 -6.71
CA ILE A 146 -12.88 -5.66 -6.98
C ILE A 146 -12.09 -6.10 -5.76
N LEU A 147 -12.41 -7.25 -5.20
CA LEU A 147 -11.63 -7.91 -4.14
C LEU A 147 -10.85 -9.07 -4.71
N PHE A 148 -9.63 -9.28 -4.20
CA PHE A 148 -8.78 -10.41 -4.58
C PHE A 148 -7.95 -10.89 -3.40
N SER A 149 -7.63 -12.19 -3.38
CA SER A 149 -6.80 -12.80 -2.36
C SER A 149 -6.09 -14.05 -2.88
N GLU A 150 -4.82 -14.23 -2.50
CA GLU A 150 -4.10 -15.50 -2.62
C GLU A 150 -4.42 -16.45 -1.46
N GLY A 151 -4.87 -15.90 -0.33
CA GLY A 151 -5.26 -16.65 0.86
C GLY A 151 -6.75 -16.91 0.96
N ASP A 152 -7.27 -16.80 2.18
CA ASP A 152 -8.68 -16.99 2.49
C ASP A 152 -9.51 -15.79 2.00
N TYR A 153 -10.14 -15.96 0.84
CA TYR A 153 -11.00 -14.95 0.25
C TYR A 153 -12.28 -14.73 1.09
N ASP A 154 -12.82 -15.77 1.70
CA ASP A 154 -14.07 -15.68 2.43
C ASP A 154 -13.87 -14.81 3.68
N TYR A 155 -12.75 -14.99 4.39
CA TYR A 155 -12.34 -14.15 5.49
C TYR A 155 -12.10 -12.68 5.07
N LEU A 156 -11.40 -12.45 3.94
CA LEU A 156 -11.23 -11.10 3.41
C LEU A 156 -12.58 -10.43 3.10
N TYR A 157 -13.49 -11.18 2.48
CA TYR A 157 -14.83 -10.68 2.15
C TYR A 157 -15.64 -10.34 3.41
N GLU A 158 -15.70 -11.23 4.39
CA GLU A 158 -16.39 -11.04 5.65
C GLU A 158 -15.94 -9.74 6.33
N ARG A 159 -14.65 -9.59 6.54
CA ARG A 159 -14.06 -8.40 7.16
C ARG A 159 -14.31 -7.12 6.38
N THR A 160 -14.13 -7.18 5.07
CA THR A 160 -14.17 -5.98 4.22
C THR A 160 -15.60 -5.54 3.91
N ILE A 161 -16.50 -6.48 3.65
CA ILE A 161 -17.86 -6.19 3.16
C ILE A 161 -18.91 -6.30 4.26
N GLU A 162 -18.85 -7.36 5.07
CA GLU A 162 -19.90 -7.64 6.05
C GLU A 162 -19.66 -6.90 7.37
N GLU A 163 -18.47 -7.04 7.95
CA GLU A 163 -18.13 -6.44 9.24
C GLU A 163 -17.66 -4.98 9.07
N ARG A 164 -16.92 -4.69 8.01
CA ARG A 164 -16.29 -3.38 7.76
C ARG A 164 -15.49 -2.89 8.95
N GLU A 165 -14.74 -3.79 9.57
CA GLU A 165 -13.90 -3.46 10.70
C GLU A 165 -12.83 -2.43 10.30
N LYS A 166 -12.80 -1.31 11.03
CA LYS A 166 -11.86 -0.22 10.79
C LYS A 166 -10.65 -0.35 11.72
N LEU A 167 -9.60 -1.01 11.25
CA LEU A 167 -8.34 -1.14 12.00
C LEU A 167 -7.46 0.11 11.89
N ILE A 168 -7.66 0.91 10.85
CA ILE A 168 -7.01 2.20 10.64
C ILE A 168 -8.02 3.28 10.95
N ASP A 169 -7.70 4.19 11.87
CA ASP A 169 -8.59 5.29 12.25
C ASP A 169 -8.87 6.23 11.08
N ASP A 170 -10.01 6.94 11.13
CA ASP A 170 -10.50 7.78 10.02
C ASP A 170 -9.54 8.94 9.69
N GLU A 171 -8.83 9.50 10.68
CA GLU A 171 -7.84 10.56 10.44
C GLU A 171 -6.63 10.03 9.66
N THR A 172 -6.09 8.90 10.09
CA THR A 172 -4.99 8.21 9.41
C THR A 172 -5.42 7.77 8.00
N ALA A 173 -6.61 7.19 7.86
CA ALA A 173 -7.14 6.77 6.57
C ALA A 173 -7.31 7.94 5.61
N SER A 174 -7.81 9.08 6.08
CA SER A 174 -7.91 10.30 5.27
C SER A 174 -6.55 10.80 4.79
N ALA A 175 -5.53 10.75 5.66
CA ALA A 175 -4.16 11.11 5.28
C ALA A 175 -3.58 10.13 4.25
N MET A 176 -3.79 8.83 4.45
CA MET A 176 -3.39 7.78 3.49
C MET A 176 -4.06 7.97 2.13
N ALA A 177 -5.36 8.25 2.13
CA ALA A 177 -6.14 8.44 0.91
C ALA A 177 -5.74 9.70 0.13
N SER A 178 -5.27 10.74 0.79
CA SER A 178 -4.82 11.99 0.17
C SER A 178 -3.39 11.96 -0.34
N SER A 179 -2.60 10.96 0.05
CA SER A 179 -1.23 10.78 -0.41
C SER A 179 -1.15 10.03 -1.74
N LEU A 180 -0.03 10.19 -2.45
CA LEU A 180 0.22 9.51 -3.71
C LEU A 180 0.26 7.98 -3.53
N PHE A 181 0.97 7.53 -2.51
CA PHE A 181 0.88 6.18 -1.97
C PHE A 181 1.24 6.19 -0.47
N SER A 182 0.80 5.18 0.24
CA SER A 182 1.03 5.08 1.67
C SER A 182 1.20 3.64 2.12
N VAL A 183 1.89 3.50 3.24
CA VAL A 183 2.15 2.23 3.91
C VAL A 183 1.72 2.37 5.37
N TYR A 184 0.83 1.50 5.81
CA TYR A 184 0.48 1.36 7.21
C TYR A 184 0.96 0.02 7.73
N VAL A 185 1.68 0.03 8.82
CA VAL A 185 2.28 -1.17 9.39
C VAL A 185 1.94 -1.30 10.86
N PHE A 186 1.63 -2.52 11.24
CA PHE A 186 1.42 -2.91 12.63
C PHE A 186 2.73 -3.33 13.31
N SER A 187 3.80 -3.55 12.52
CA SER A 187 5.14 -3.87 12.99
C SER A 187 6.14 -2.77 12.61
N PRO A 188 7.03 -2.35 13.52
CA PRO A 188 7.95 -1.22 13.29
C PRO A 188 9.11 -1.53 12.34
N GLU A 189 9.37 -2.79 12.00
CA GLU A 189 10.53 -3.24 11.23
C GLU A 189 10.59 -2.61 9.83
N THR A 190 9.44 -2.27 9.24
CA THR A 190 9.36 -1.63 7.92
C THR A 190 10.14 -0.31 7.81
N LEU A 191 10.32 0.41 8.91
CA LEU A 191 11.13 1.64 8.89
C LEU A 191 12.60 1.35 8.61
N VAL A 192 13.11 0.20 9.05
CA VAL A 192 14.48 -0.26 8.73
C VAL A 192 14.58 -0.59 7.26
N ASP A 193 13.53 -1.19 6.69
CA ASP A 193 13.49 -1.57 5.27
C ASP A 193 13.52 -0.36 4.34
N ILE A 194 12.96 0.79 4.76
CA ILE A 194 13.02 2.05 3.99
C ILE A 194 14.26 2.89 4.28
N GLY A 195 15.22 2.39 5.06
CA GLY A 195 16.55 2.96 5.20
C GLY A 195 16.83 3.71 6.49
N PHE A 196 15.89 3.74 7.45
CA PHE A 196 16.19 4.27 8.78
C PHE A 196 16.96 3.25 9.61
N GLU A 197 18.08 3.67 10.18
CA GLU A 197 18.84 2.87 11.15
C GLU A 197 18.23 3.10 12.54
N ILE A 198 17.35 2.21 12.97
CA ILE A 198 16.67 2.29 14.26
C ILE A 198 17.18 1.18 15.17
N PRO A 199 17.68 1.50 16.39
CA PRO A 199 18.09 0.48 17.33
C PRO A 199 16.92 -0.45 17.71
N GLN A 200 17.20 -1.74 17.86
CA GLN A 200 16.20 -2.75 18.20
C GLN A 200 15.41 -2.40 19.49
N THR A 201 16.07 -1.77 20.46
CA THR A 201 15.44 -1.31 21.70
C THR A 201 14.41 -0.20 21.48
N VAL A 202 14.51 0.53 20.38
CA VAL A 202 13.55 1.57 20.00
C VAL A 202 12.44 0.94 19.16
N LEU A 203 12.78 0.02 18.27
CA LEU A 203 11.79 -0.72 17.46
C LEU A 203 10.78 -1.44 18.34
N SER A 204 11.23 -2.10 19.39
CA SER A 204 10.35 -2.81 20.35
C SER A 204 9.38 -1.89 21.12
N GLU A 205 9.64 -0.61 21.14
CA GLU A 205 8.80 0.40 21.78
C GLU A 205 7.85 1.11 20.79
N MET A 206 7.94 0.79 19.50
CA MET A 206 7.02 1.30 18.49
C MET A 206 5.83 0.37 18.38
N THR A 207 4.64 0.90 18.10
CA THR A 207 3.42 0.11 18.04
C THR A 207 2.75 0.15 16.68
N ARG A 208 2.73 1.30 16.03
CA ARG A 208 2.10 1.49 14.74
C ARG A 208 2.87 2.53 13.93
N THR A 209 2.93 2.34 12.63
CA THR A 209 3.60 3.29 11.74
C THR A 209 2.76 3.53 10.49
N CYS A 210 2.54 4.79 10.17
CA CYS A 210 1.93 5.20 8.90
C CYS A 210 2.95 6.07 8.16
N ILE A 211 3.30 5.68 6.93
CA ILE A 211 4.21 6.43 6.07
C ILE A 211 3.44 6.84 4.83
N LEU A 212 3.53 8.11 4.49
CA LEU A 212 2.86 8.76 3.39
C LEU A 212 3.92 9.27 2.41
N PHE A 213 3.77 8.96 1.16
CA PHE A 213 4.64 9.45 0.09
C PHE A 213 3.85 10.37 -0.82
N ASP A 214 4.46 11.50 -1.13
CA ASP A 214 3.83 12.52 -1.97
C ASP A 214 4.87 13.25 -2.82
N GLU A 215 4.42 14.00 -3.81
CA GLU A 215 5.27 14.88 -4.61
C GLU A 215 4.95 16.33 -4.29
N LYS A 216 5.95 17.08 -3.84
CA LYS A 216 5.84 18.52 -3.57
C LYS A 216 6.84 19.29 -4.41
N GLY A 217 6.34 20.07 -5.37
CA GLY A 217 7.20 20.87 -6.24
C GLY A 217 8.20 20.06 -7.08
N GLY A 218 7.80 18.87 -7.55
CA GLY A 218 8.64 17.97 -8.33
C GLY A 218 9.64 17.15 -7.50
N VAL A 219 9.53 17.19 -6.17
CA VAL A 219 10.40 16.41 -5.26
C VAL A 219 9.55 15.42 -4.47
N MET A 220 9.94 14.15 -4.51
CA MET A 220 9.32 13.13 -3.67
C MET A 220 9.66 13.37 -2.20
N VAL A 221 8.63 13.43 -1.38
CA VAL A 221 8.72 13.63 0.06
C VAL A 221 8.01 12.52 0.81
N MET A 222 8.49 12.25 2.00
CA MET A 222 7.88 11.34 2.96
C MET A 222 7.33 12.14 4.13
N SER A 223 6.10 11.84 4.53
CA SER A 223 5.51 12.27 5.79
C SER A 223 5.08 11.03 6.55
N GLY A 224 4.83 11.14 7.86
CA GLY A 224 4.41 9.96 8.60
C GLY A 224 4.09 10.21 10.06
N ARG A 225 3.50 9.18 10.65
CA ARG A 225 3.16 9.11 12.08
C ARG A 225 3.69 7.79 12.63
N ILE A 226 4.46 7.87 13.69
CA ILE A 226 5.01 6.70 14.37
C ILE A 226 4.50 6.73 15.79
N GLN A 227 3.66 5.78 16.15
CA GLN A 227 3.18 5.62 17.51
C GLN A 227 4.16 4.78 18.32
N THR A 228 4.41 5.22 19.55
CA THR A 228 5.31 4.55 20.48
C THR A 228 4.59 4.28 21.81
N THR A 229 5.20 3.46 22.66
CA THR A 229 4.66 3.11 23.99
C THR A 229 4.63 4.29 24.97
N GLY A 230 5.32 5.40 24.69
CA GLY A 230 5.30 6.59 25.56
C GLY A 230 6.09 7.79 25.05
N ASP A 231 5.84 8.94 25.68
CA ASP A 231 6.45 10.25 25.32
C ASP A 231 7.98 10.24 25.34
N GLY A 232 8.58 9.49 26.24
CA GLY A 232 10.03 9.38 26.34
C GLY A 232 10.63 8.76 25.08
N THR A 233 10.02 7.67 24.62
CA THR A 233 10.41 6.96 23.39
C THR A 233 10.19 7.84 22.18
N ALA A 234 9.04 8.53 22.08
CA ALA A 234 8.77 9.44 20.98
C ALA A 234 9.84 10.53 20.84
N ARG A 235 10.22 11.18 21.95
CA ARG A 235 11.31 12.18 21.97
C ARG A 235 12.66 11.59 21.59
N ALA A 236 12.99 10.39 22.08
CA ALA A 236 14.23 9.71 21.76
C ALA A 236 14.30 9.39 20.26
N LEU A 237 13.22 8.86 19.69
CA LEU A 237 13.11 8.51 18.26
C LEU A 237 13.21 9.76 17.37
N SER A 238 12.49 10.85 17.71
CA SER A 238 12.60 12.13 16.99
C SER A 238 14.04 12.67 16.99
N THR A 239 14.74 12.56 18.12
CA THR A 239 16.13 12.99 18.24
C THR A 239 17.06 12.11 17.40
N LEU A 240 16.83 10.80 17.37
CA LEU A 240 17.59 9.85 16.59
C LEU A 240 17.48 10.15 15.09
N PHE A 241 16.29 10.36 14.57
CA PHE A 241 16.09 10.74 13.16
C PHE A 241 16.80 12.05 12.82
N LYS A 242 16.67 13.08 13.65
CA LYS A 242 17.38 14.34 13.45
C LYS A 242 18.89 14.13 13.39
N ASN A 243 19.45 13.30 14.27
CA ASN A 243 20.88 13.02 14.30
C ASN A 243 21.34 12.24 13.05
N GLN A 244 20.55 11.27 12.56
CA GLN A 244 20.87 10.53 11.32
C GLN A 244 20.96 11.48 10.13
N ILE A 245 20.00 12.39 9.97
CA ILE A 245 20.01 13.37 8.88
C ILE A 245 21.21 14.32 9.00
N VAL A 246 21.54 14.77 10.21
CA VAL A 246 22.75 15.59 10.43
C VAL A 246 24.01 14.84 9.98
N GLN A 247 24.12 13.57 10.32
CA GLN A 247 25.27 12.75 9.91
C GLN A 247 25.33 12.53 8.40
N GLU A 248 24.18 12.21 7.77
CA GLU A 248 24.08 12.03 6.32
C GLU A 248 24.49 13.31 5.57
N LYS A 249 23.91 14.45 5.93
CA LYS A 249 24.26 15.75 5.32
C LYS A 249 25.73 16.12 5.51
N ARG A 250 26.31 15.83 6.67
CA ARG A 250 27.74 16.05 6.92
C ARG A 250 28.63 15.16 6.05
N ARG A 251 28.25 13.89 5.89
CA ARG A 251 28.98 12.94 5.00
C ARG A 251 28.94 13.42 3.56
N ASN A 252 27.82 13.99 3.12
CA ASN A 252 27.62 14.47 1.76
C ASN A 252 28.16 15.90 1.53
N GLY A 253 28.68 16.56 2.56
CA GLY A 253 29.17 17.95 2.46
C GLY A 253 28.05 18.99 2.25
N GLU A 254 26.81 18.61 2.56
CA GLU A 254 25.64 19.47 2.41
C GLU A 254 25.48 20.46 3.56
N LYS A 255 24.91 21.63 3.24
CA LYS A 255 24.56 22.60 4.29
C LYS A 255 23.36 22.12 5.08
N LEU A 256 23.48 22.21 6.41
CA LEU A 256 22.41 21.86 7.33
C LEU A 256 21.53 23.08 7.62
N ASP A 257 20.24 23.00 7.30
CA ASP A 257 19.21 23.91 7.80
C ASP A 257 18.62 23.36 9.11
N THR A 258 19.14 23.83 10.22
CA THR A 258 18.72 23.38 11.57
C THR A 258 17.27 23.73 11.88
N LYS A 259 16.75 24.82 11.31
CA LYS A 259 15.37 25.25 11.53
C LYS A 259 14.39 24.35 10.76
N ALA A 260 14.69 24.05 9.51
CA ALA A 260 13.91 23.10 8.71
C ALA A 260 13.93 21.71 9.37
N LEU A 261 15.11 21.23 9.79
CA LEU A 261 15.24 19.94 10.47
C LEU A 261 14.43 19.85 11.77
N ALA A 262 14.37 20.94 12.56
CA ALA A 262 13.59 20.95 13.78
C ALA A 262 12.10 20.78 13.54
N GLY A 263 11.58 21.32 12.42
CA GLY A 263 10.19 21.20 12.01
C GLY A 263 9.83 19.85 11.38
N MET A 264 10.80 19.16 10.76
CA MET A 264 10.54 17.89 10.08
C MET A 264 10.16 16.73 11.03
N PHE A 265 10.65 16.75 12.25
CA PHE A 265 10.39 15.72 13.26
C PHE A 265 9.89 16.35 14.53
N THR A 266 8.59 16.28 14.74
CA THR A 266 7.95 16.80 15.95
C THR A 266 7.35 15.66 16.76
N THR A 267 7.04 15.91 18.02
CA THR A 267 6.38 14.93 18.89
C THR A 267 5.16 15.54 19.54
N ASN A 268 4.12 14.74 19.66
CA ASN A 268 2.96 15.05 20.48
C ASN A 268 2.61 13.78 21.27
N GLU A 269 2.70 13.86 22.60
CA GLU A 269 2.55 12.68 23.46
C GLU A 269 3.45 11.53 22.97
N SER A 270 2.90 10.35 22.79
CA SER A 270 3.60 9.15 22.32
C SER A 270 3.76 9.04 20.80
N ILE A 271 3.47 10.10 20.03
CA ILE A 271 3.52 10.07 18.58
C ILE A 271 4.68 10.94 18.07
N VAL A 272 5.46 10.39 17.14
CA VAL A 272 6.41 11.14 16.31
C VAL A 272 5.76 11.45 14.97
N PHE A 273 5.78 12.72 14.59
CA PHE A 273 5.35 13.18 13.28
C PHE A 273 6.57 13.48 12.41
N ILE A 274 6.55 12.98 11.19
CA ILE A 274 7.49 13.29 10.14
C ILE A 274 6.76 14.17 9.13
N ASP A 275 7.30 15.35 8.82
CA ASP A 275 6.69 16.27 7.86
C ASP A 275 7.63 16.54 6.69
N SER A 276 7.17 16.16 5.49
CA SER A 276 7.77 16.54 4.20
C SER A 276 9.29 16.28 4.11
N TYR A 277 9.74 15.13 4.61
CA TYR A 277 11.13 14.71 4.51
C TYR A 277 11.48 14.36 3.06
N PRO A 278 12.42 15.06 2.37
CA PRO A 278 12.81 14.73 1.02
C PRO A 278 13.46 13.35 0.95
N LEU A 279 13.00 12.50 0.02
CA LEU A 279 13.56 11.16 -0.14
C LEU A 279 15.00 11.23 -0.68
N SER A 280 15.90 10.51 -0.02
CA SER A 280 17.23 10.24 -0.57
C SER A 280 17.12 9.31 -1.79
N SER A 281 18.17 9.23 -2.61
CA SER A 281 18.23 8.31 -3.76
C SER A 281 17.99 6.86 -3.34
N THR A 282 18.58 6.44 -2.22
CA THR A 282 18.40 5.09 -1.68
C THR A 282 16.95 4.81 -1.26
N MET A 283 16.30 5.79 -0.63
CA MET A 283 14.89 5.66 -0.24
C MET A 283 13.97 5.63 -1.47
N LYS A 284 14.27 6.43 -2.51
CA LYS A 284 13.52 6.40 -3.79
C LYS A 284 13.61 5.03 -4.43
N GLU A 285 14.79 4.42 -4.49
CA GLU A 285 14.97 3.08 -5.05
C GLU A 285 14.19 2.02 -4.26
N LYS A 286 14.20 2.10 -2.93
CA LYS A 286 13.40 1.20 -2.08
C LYS A 286 11.90 1.41 -2.28
N ALA A 287 11.43 2.65 -2.31
CA ALA A 287 10.03 2.97 -2.58
C ALA A 287 9.61 2.45 -3.96
N LYS A 288 10.49 2.59 -4.97
CA LYS A 288 10.28 2.05 -6.33
C LYS A 288 10.17 0.51 -6.33
N SER A 289 11.02 -0.17 -5.59
CA SER A 289 10.96 -1.64 -5.46
C SER A 289 9.63 -2.07 -4.82
N LEU A 290 9.22 -1.45 -3.72
CA LEU A 290 7.94 -1.71 -3.07
C LEU A 290 6.75 -1.51 -4.01
N MET A 291 6.75 -0.42 -4.78
CA MET A 291 5.66 -0.13 -5.72
C MET A 291 5.67 -1.08 -6.92
N SER A 292 6.83 -1.35 -7.50
CA SER A 292 6.94 -2.23 -8.68
C SER A 292 6.66 -3.69 -8.35
N GLU A 293 7.08 -4.17 -7.19
CA GLU A 293 6.85 -5.54 -6.75
C GLU A 293 5.45 -5.73 -6.16
N GLY A 294 4.95 -4.75 -5.39
CA GLY A 294 3.61 -4.78 -4.81
C GLY A 294 2.53 -4.56 -5.87
N ILE A 295 2.46 -3.37 -6.44
CA ILE A 295 1.41 -2.99 -7.38
C ILE A 295 1.69 -3.53 -8.78
N GLY A 296 2.93 -3.43 -9.27
CA GLY A 296 3.30 -3.94 -10.59
C GLY A 296 3.20 -5.45 -10.72
N GLY A 297 3.31 -6.18 -9.63
CA GLY A 297 3.07 -7.63 -9.59
C GLY A 297 1.62 -8.05 -9.80
N LEU A 298 0.66 -7.11 -9.63
CA LEU A 298 -0.77 -7.32 -9.85
C LEU A 298 -1.18 -7.13 -11.31
N PHE A 299 -0.42 -6.36 -12.08
CA PHE A 299 -0.68 -6.00 -13.47
C PHE A 299 0.38 -6.57 -14.41
#